data_d27f26548f9280bc4e61119b1c62de61
#
_entry.id   d27f26548f9280bc4e61119b1c62de61
#
_cell.length_a   1.000
_cell.length_b   1.000
_cell.length_c   1.000
_cell.angle_alpha   90.00
_cell.angle_beta   90.00
_cell.angle_gamma   90.00
#
_symmetry.space_group_name_H-M   'P 1'
#
loop_
_entity.id
_entity.type
_entity.pdbx_description
1 polymer ?
#
loop_
_entity_poly.entity_id
_entity_poly.type
_entity_poly.pdbx_seq_one_letter_code
_entity_poly.pdbx_strand_id
1 'polypeptide(L)'
;MKLTLDGIKDRQAWEKAGIKLPGYDVEAVSKKAKDAPGWVHFGIGNIFRVFIGGIADGLLEEGVLDRGITCVETFDYDVIDKIYKPYDNLSLSVILHGDGTREYKVMGALAEAVKAQSSDPEQWNRLKEIFKAKSLQLVSFTITEKGYALQKADGGWFPFVEADIKNGPDRATGAMAVLTAMLYERYKAGKYPIALVSMDNCSKNGAKLRESVLTMTEEWKKHGFVDQDFMDYVSDESIVAFPWTMIDKITPRPSEQIAADLEAIGVEDMQPVITGKKTYIAPFVNAEKPQYLVIEDSFPNGRPALEKGFGVYMADRETVNLSERMKVTVCLNPVHSATGPLGVVQGYELFAHMLNTNEDMMKMAQMIAYDEGLPVVPNPGILSPQAFVDELFHDRFPNEYLGDTNMRLSVDVSQMVGIRFGETIKAYVKKFGDASRLTAIPLGIAGWLRYMLGVDDEGNTYELAPDPMNEEIQEQFKDIVVGKPETFTNQLKSILSNERLFFTDLYKDGVGEKIETMFREMLAGPGAVKATIHKYVNQ
;
A
#
# COMPACT_ATOMS: atom_id res chain seq x y z
N MET A 1 -6.31 -17.35 27.45
CA MET A 1 -7.49 -16.97 26.60
C MET A 1 -7.23 -17.41 25.18
N LYS A 2 -8.15 -18.16 24.58
CA LYS A 2 -8.01 -18.57 23.16
C LYS A 2 -8.78 -17.64 22.24
N LEU A 3 -8.18 -17.25 21.12
CA LEU A 3 -8.82 -16.44 20.11
C LEU A 3 -9.74 -17.31 19.23
N THR A 4 -10.87 -17.73 19.80
CA THR A 4 -11.88 -18.57 19.15
C THR A 4 -13.27 -18.10 19.56
N LEU A 5 -14.32 -18.49 18.82
CA LEU A 5 -15.70 -18.15 19.16
C LEU A 5 -16.09 -18.61 20.56
N ASP A 6 -15.59 -19.75 21.01
CA ASP A 6 -15.81 -20.23 22.37
C ASP A 6 -14.96 -19.45 23.40
N GLY A 7 -13.71 -19.16 23.07
CA GLY A 7 -12.80 -18.44 23.95
C GLY A 7 -13.22 -16.99 24.24
N ILE A 8 -13.85 -16.29 23.30
CA ILE A 8 -14.32 -14.91 23.49
C ILE A 8 -15.63 -14.82 24.33
N LYS A 9 -16.25 -15.94 24.68
CA LYS A 9 -17.42 -15.97 25.59
C LYS A 9 -17.05 -15.59 27.02
N ASP A 10 -15.80 -15.83 27.45
CA ASP A 10 -15.29 -15.33 28.73
C ASP A 10 -14.89 -13.84 28.62
N ARG A 11 -15.88 -12.99 28.38
CA ARG A 11 -15.69 -11.55 28.21
C ARG A 11 -14.90 -10.90 29.33
N GLN A 12 -15.10 -11.35 30.58
CA GLN A 12 -14.45 -10.77 31.73
C GLN A 12 -12.93 -10.95 31.69
N ALA A 13 -12.42 -12.11 31.23
CA ALA A 13 -10.98 -12.35 31.09
C ALA A 13 -10.36 -11.40 30.05
N TRP A 14 -11.00 -11.22 28.89
CA TRP A 14 -10.52 -10.35 27.82
C TRP A 14 -10.55 -8.87 28.23
N GLU A 15 -11.63 -8.41 28.84
CA GLU A 15 -11.78 -7.04 29.35
C GLU A 15 -10.72 -6.71 30.41
N LYS A 16 -10.43 -7.67 31.34
CA LYS A 16 -9.39 -7.53 32.34
C LYS A 16 -7.99 -7.43 31.72
N ALA A 17 -7.76 -8.08 30.59
CA ALA A 17 -6.53 -7.98 29.80
C ALA A 17 -6.45 -6.70 28.94
N GLY A 18 -7.48 -5.84 28.98
CA GLY A 18 -7.54 -4.61 28.19
C GLY A 18 -7.85 -4.82 26.72
N ILE A 19 -8.41 -5.98 26.35
CA ILE A 19 -8.74 -6.33 24.96
C ILE A 19 -10.23 -6.14 24.72
N LYS A 20 -10.58 -5.28 23.76
CA LYS A 20 -11.97 -5.07 23.36
C LYS A 20 -12.48 -6.28 22.56
N LEU A 21 -13.67 -6.73 22.86
CA LEU A 21 -14.39 -7.78 22.12
C LEU A 21 -15.50 -7.18 21.25
N PRO A 22 -15.91 -7.86 20.15
CA PRO A 22 -17.08 -7.46 19.36
C PRO A 22 -18.33 -7.26 20.24
N GLY A 23 -19.03 -6.15 20.03
CA GLY A 23 -20.31 -5.84 20.68
C GLY A 23 -21.51 -6.47 19.98
N TYR A 24 -21.31 -7.02 18.79
CA TYR A 24 -22.30 -7.69 17.98
C TYR A 24 -22.17 -9.22 18.05
N ASP A 25 -23.19 -9.94 17.63
CA ASP A 25 -23.19 -11.41 17.53
C ASP A 25 -22.40 -11.88 16.30
N VAL A 26 -21.17 -12.33 16.53
CA VAL A 26 -20.23 -12.77 15.47
C VAL A 26 -20.77 -13.98 14.70
N GLU A 27 -21.40 -14.94 15.40
CA GLU A 27 -21.96 -16.13 14.76
C GLU A 27 -23.16 -15.78 13.86
N ALA A 28 -24.02 -14.86 14.32
CA ALA A 28 -25.17 -14.40 13.53
C ALA A 28 -24.75 -13.64 12.26
N VAL A 29 -23.78 -12.70 12.36
CA VAL A 29 -23.30 -11.95 11.19
C VAL A 29 -22.54 -12.84 10.20
N SER A 30 -21.77 -13.82 10.69
CA SER A 30 -21.10 -14.84 9.87
C SER A 30 -22.12 -15.71 9.14
N LYS A 31 -23.13 -16.21 9.84
CA LYS A 31 -24.20 -17.02 9.24
C LYS A 31 -24.92 -16.24 8.14
N LYS A 32 -25.25 -14.98 8.41
CA LYS A 32 -25.95 -14.13 7.43
C LYS A 32 -25.10 -13.87 6.18
N ALA A 33 -23.78 -13.68 6.33
CA ALA A 33 -22.87 -13.55 5.20
C ALA A 33 -22.79 -14.84 4.37
N LYS A 34 -22.77 -16.01 5.02
CA LYS A 34 -22.77 -17.31 4.32
C LYS A 34 -24.07 -17.57 3.55
N ASP A 35 -25.20 -17.23 4.14
CA ASP A 35 -26.53 -17.43 3.52
C ASP A 35 -26.81 -16.41 2.40
N ALA A 36 -26.32 -15.18 2.54
CA ALA A 36 -26.53 -14.09 1.59
C ALA A 36 -25.31 -13.16 1.53
N PRO A 37 -24.22 -13.57 0.85
CA PRO A 37 -23.00 -12.79 0.76
C PRO A 37 -23.25 -11.40 0.15
N GLY A 38 -22.71 -10.35 0.78
CA GLY A 38 -22.83 -8.97 0.31
C GLY A 38 -21.49 -8.37 -0.10
N TRP A 39 -20.44 -8.80 0.58
CA TRP A 39 -19.06 -8.32 0.36
C TRP A 39 -18.09 -9.51 0.36
N VAL A 40 -17.31 -9.62 -0.72
CA VAL A 40 -16.23 -10.59 -0.87
C VAL A 40 -14.90 -9.83 -0.92
N HIS A 41 -13.84 -10.38 -0.33
CA HIS A 41 -12.51 -9.80 -0.42
C HIS A 41 -11.47 -10.83 -0.84
N PHE A 42 -10.64 -10.48 -1.84
CA PHE A 42 -9.53 -11.25 -2.35
C PHE A 42 -8.20 -10.74 -1.80
N GLY A 43 -7.35 -11.65 -1.30
CA GLY A 43 -6.08 -11.28 -0.69
C GLY A 43 -6.22 -11.00 0.81
N ILE A 44 -6.17 -12.07 1.62
CA ILE A 44 -6.59 -12.04 3.02
C ILE A 44 -5.40 -11.93 3.99
N GLY A 45 -4.39 -11.13 3.60
CA GLY A 45 -3.22 -10.83 4.41
C GLY A 45 -3.44 -9.78 5.51
N ASN A 46 -2.33 -9.25 6.03
CA ASN A 46 -2.36 -8.34 7.18
C ASN A 46 -3.15 -7.05 6.90
N ILE A 47 -2.91 -6.40 5.75
CA ILE A 47 -3.59 -5.14 5.40
C ILE A 47 -5.10 -5.31 5.35
N PHE A 48 -5.58 -6.41 4.75
CA PHE A 48 -7.01 -6.71 4.72
C PHE A 48 -7.59 -6.85 6.12
N ARG A 49 -6.99 -7.68 6.97
CA ARG A 49 -7.57 -8.01 8.29
C ARG A 49 -7.79 -6.78 9.16
N VAL A 50 -6.77 -5.91 9.30
CA VAL A 50 -6.83 -4.77 10.22
C VAL A 50 -7.45 -3.52 9.60
N PHE A 51 -7.32 -3.33 8.29
CA PHE A 51 -7.83 -2.13 7.62
C PHE A 51 -9.25 -2.37 7.08
N ILE A 52 -9.39 -3.16 6.04
CA ILE A 52 -10.70 -3.40 5.41
C ILE A 52 -11.63 -4.18 6.35
N GLY A 53 -11.10 -5.24 6.97
CA GLY A 53 -11.79 -5.99 8.02
C GLY A 53 -12.12 -5.13 9.24
N GLY A 54 -11.21 -4.24 9.64
CA GLY A 54 -11.41 -3.28 10.73
C GLY A 54 -12.51 -2.26 10.44
N ILE A 55 -12.60 -1.77 9.18
CA ILE A 55 -13.71 -0.90 8.74
C ILE A 55 -15.04 -1.65 8.84
N ALA A 56 -15.10 -2.87 8.30
CA ALA A 56 -16.31 -3.69 8.37
C ALA A 56 -16.71 -4.01 9.81
N ASP A 57 -15.74 -4.29 10.67
CA ASP A 57 -15.94 -4.55 12.10
C ASP A 57 -16.53 -3.32 12.80
N GLY A 58 -16.03 -2.12 12.52
CA GLY A 58 -16.59 -0.86 13.03
C GLY A 58 -18.02 -0.63 12.54
N LEU A 59 -18.31 -0.91 11.27
CA LEU A 59 -19.65 -0.78 10.70
C LEU A 59 -20.64 -1.80 11.27
N LEU A 60 -20.19 -2.99 11.66
CA LEU A 60 -20.98 -3.98 12.39
C LEU A 60 -21.29 -3.51 13.82
N GLU A 61 -20.29 -2.93 14.51
CA GLU A 61 -20.48 -2.34 15.86
C GLU A 61 -21.58 -1.25 15.86
N GLU A 62 -21.62 -0.44 14.82
CA GLU A 62 -22.60 0.64 14.66
C GLU A 62 -23.95 0.17 14.08
N GLY A 63 -24.08 -1.11 13.74
CA GLY A 63 -25.28 -1.67 13.11
C GLY A 63 -25.53 -1.17 11.68
N VAL A 64 -24.51 -0.62 11.02
CA VAL A 64 -24.55 -0.19 9.61
C VAL A 64 -24.46 -1.38 8.68
N LEU A 65 -23.59 -2.35 9.02
CA LEU A 65 -23.55 -3.68 8.41
C LEU A 65 -24.36 -4.67 9.25
N ASP A 66 -24.91 -5.65 8.58
CA ASP A 66 -25.67 -6.75 9.19
C ASP A 66 -25.04 -8.13 8.95
N ARG A 67 -23.93 -8.16 8.21
CA ARG A 67 -23.20 -9.37 7.82
C ARG A 67 -21.72 -9.08 7.62
N GLY A 68 -20.87 -10.10 7.83
CA GLY A 68 -19.45 -10.00 7.66
C GLY A 68 -18.98 -10.12 6.20
N ILE A 69 -17.65 -10.12 6.02
CA ILE A 69 -16.98 -10.27 4.73
C ILE A 69 -16.66 -11.74 4.47
N THR A 70 -16.92 -12.22 3.26
CA THR A 70 -16.37 -13.50 2.76
C THR A 70 -14.95 -13.28 2.28
N CYS A 71 -14.00 -14.02 2.85
CA CYS A 71 -12.57 -13.94 2.56
C CYS A 71 -12.17 -14.96 1.50
N VAL A 72 -11.40 -14.56 0.49
CA VAL A 72 -10.96 -15.43 -0.60
C VAL A 72 -9.43 -15.36 -0.74
N GLU A 73 -8.77 -16.52 -0.71
CA GLU A 73 -7.33 -16.62 -0.94
C GLU A 73 -7.07 -17.31 -2.28
N THR A 74 -6.19 -16.69 -3.09
CA THR A 74 -5.85 -17.18 -4.45
C THR A 74 -4.42 -17.67 -4.58
N PHE A 75 -3.55 -17.37 -3.61
CA PHE A 75 -2.11 -17.65 -3.73
C PHE A 75 -1.59 -18.59 -2.65
N ASP A 76 -1.84 -18.26 -1.38
CA ASP A 76 -1.26 -18.96 -0.22
C ASP A 76 -2.36 -19.55 0.67
N TYR A 77 -2.85 -20.72 0.28
CA TYR A 77 -3.94 -21.40 1.00
C TYR A 77 -3.61 -21.79 2.44
N ASP A 78 -2.31 -21.89 2.78
CA ASP A 78 -1.87 -22.14 4.16
C ASP A 78 -2.34 -21.03 5.12
N VAL A 79 -2.53 -19.80 4.62
CA VAL A 79 -3.07 -18.70 5.43
C VAL A 79 -4.44 -19.06 6.00
N ILE A 80 -5.30 -19.67 5.19
CA ILE A 80 -6.62 -20.15 5.66
C ILE A 80 -6.46 -21.26 6.70
N ASP A 81 -5.62 -22.25 6.41
CA ASP A 81 -5.50 -23.43 7.27
C ASP A 81 -4.79 -23.14 8.60
N LYS A 82 -3.85 -22.16 8.62
CA LYS A 82 -3.02 -21.84 9.79
C LYS A 82 -3.51 -20.63 10.59
N ILE A 83 -4.23 -19.68 9.93
CA ILE A 83 -4.59 -18.38 10.54
C ILE A 83 -6.11 -18.19 10.64
N TYR A 84 -6.89 -18.60 9.64
CA TYR A 84 -8.33 -18.37 9.68
C TYR A 84 -9.08 -19.50 10.42
N LYS A 85 -8.90 -20.72 9.97
CA LYS A 85 -9.62 -21.88 10.55
C LYS A 85 -9.34 -22.13 12.04
N PRO A 86 -8.07 -22.13 12.52
CA PRO A 86 -7.78 -22.40 13.92
C PRO A 86 -8.33 -21.34 14.88
N TYR A 87 -8.60 -20.14 14.38
CA TYR A 87 -9.08 -19.00 15.14
C TYR A 87 -10.54 -18.61 14.81
N ASP A 88 -11.32 -19.53 14.23
CA ASP A 88 -12.75 -19.31 13.86
C ASP A 88 -12.96 -18.03 13.01
N ASN A 89 -12.00 -17.69 12.14
CA ASN A 89 -11.93 -16.46 11.36
C ASN A 89 -11.84 -15.16 12.21
N LEU A 90 -11.63 -15.24 13.50
CA LEU A 90 -11.33 -14.07 14.33
C LEU A 90 -9.91 -13.57 14.05
N SER A 91 -9.69 -12.30 14.26
CA SER A 91 -8.36 -11.69 14.18
C SER A 91 -8.18 -10.68 15.32
N LEU A 92 -6.96 -10.58 15.86
CA LEU A 92 -6.64 -9.61 16.89
C LEU A 92 -5.90 -8.40 16.27
N SER A 93 -6.50 -7.23 16.35
CA SER A 93 -5.87 -5.96 15.96
C SER A 93 -5.03 -5.41 17.10
N VAL A 94 -3.81 -4.97 16.77
CA VAL A 94 -2.88 -4.29 17.69
C VAL A 94 -2.51 -2.95 17.06
N ILE A 95 -3.09 -1.86 17.56
CA ILE A 95 -2.75 -0.51 17.11
C ILE A 95 -1.56 -0.01 17.92
N LEU A 96 -0.51 0.42 17.20
CA LEU A 96 0.75 0.88 17.75
C LEU A 96 0.77 2.42 17.77
N HIS A 97 0.89 3.01 18.96
CA HIS A 97 1.04 4.46 19.12
C HIS A 97 2.51 4.84 19.29
N GLY A 98 2.86 6.06 18.88
CA GLY A 98 4.23 6.58 18.98
C GLY A 98 4.75 6.72 20.41
N ASP A 99 3.87 6.85 21.41
CA ASP A 99 4.20 6.87 22.84
C ASP A 99 4.43 5.47 23.45
N GLY A 100 4.34 4.41 22.64
CA GLY A 100 4.49 3.01 23.05
C GLY A 100 3.23 2.37 23.61
N THR A 101 2.13 3.10 23.72
CA THR A 101 0.84 2.52 24.11
C THR A 101 0.26 1.68 22.97
N ARG A 102 -0.61 0.74 23.29
CA ARG A 102 -1.22 -0.18 22.35
C ARG A 102 -2.70 -0.31 22.61
N GLU A 103 -3.48 -0.38 21.54
CA GLU A 103 -4.90 -0.74 21.62
C GLU A 103 -5.09 -2.14 21.05
N TYR A 104 -5.83 -2.96 21.79
CA TYR A 104 -6.13 -4.34 21.41
C TYR A 104 -7.63 -4.50 21.14
N LYS A 105 -7.97 -5.11 20.02
CA LYS A 105 -9.36 -5.43 19.67
C LYS A 105 -9.47 -6.75 18.93
N VAL A 106 -10.35 -7.63 19.37
CA VAL A 106 -10.76 -8.81 18.60
C VAL A 106 -11.75 -8.35 17.54
N MET A 107 -11.51 -8.74 16.30
CA MET A 107 -12.36 -8.44 15.14
C MET A 107 -13.09 -9.69 14.70
N GLY A 108 -14.42 -9.62 14.55
CA GLY A 108 -15.30 -10.70 14.16
C GLY A 108 -15.96 -10.53 12.79
N ALA A 109 -15.52 -9.53 11.99
CA ALA A 109 -16.14 -9.22 10.70
C ALA A 109 -15.85 -10.23 9.58
N LEU A 110 -14.88 -11.15 9.76
CA LEU A 110 -14.44 -12.12 8.77
C LEU A 110 -15.30 -13.38 8.86
N ALA A 111 -16.32 -13.50 7.98
CA ALA A 111 -17.39 -14.48 8.14
C ALA A 111 -17.02 -15.91 7.75
N GLU A 112 -16.33 -16.07 6.64
CA GLU A 112 -15.80 -17.35 6.15
C GLU A 112 -14.54 -17.11 5.32
N ALA A 113 -13.70 -18.13 5.18
CA ALA A 113 -12.52 -18.10 4.34
C ALA A 113 -12.57 -19.24 3.31
N VAL A 114 -12.46 -18.90 2.03
CA VAL A 114 -12.60 -19.81 0.88
C VAL A 114 -11.31 -19.84 0.09
N LYS A 115 -10.83 -21.04 -0.23
CA LYS A 115 -9.70 -21.24 -1.16
C LYS A 115 -10.20 -21.11 -2.59
N ALA A 116 -9.64 -20.20 -3.36
CA ALA A 116 -9.95 -20.08 -4.79
C ALA A 116 -9.20 -21.14 -5.60
N GLN A 117 -9.43 -22.40 -5.28
CA GLN A 117 -8.71 -23.54 -5.83
C GLN A 117 -9.62 -24.37 -6.72
N SER A 118 -9.48 -24.22 -8.05
CA SER A 118 -10.31 -24.93 -9.04
C SER A 118 -10.16 -26.46 -8.99
N SER A 119 -9.07 -26.98 -8.45
CA SER A 119 -8.85 -28.42 -8.23
C SER A 119 -9.52 -28.97 -6.97
N ASP A 120 -10.08 -28.11 -6.12
CA ASP A 120 -10.89 -28.49 -4.95
C ASP A 120 -12.38 -28.20 -5.26
N PRO A 121 -13.19 -29.24 -5.59
CA PRO A 121 -14.57 -29.03 -6.02
C PRO A 121 -15.47 -28.39 -4.94
N GLU A 122 -15.22 -28.64 -3.66
CA GLU A 122 -16.02 -28.07 -2.56
C GLU A 122 -15.79 -26.56 -2.49
N GLN A 123 -14.53 -26.13 -2.42
CA GLN A 123 -14.15 -24.73 -2.36
C GLN A 123 -14.57 -23.98 -3.63
N TRP A 124 -14.34 -24.58 -4.79
CA TRP A 124 -14.67 -23.99 -6.09
C TRP A 124 -16.19 -23.80 -6.28
N ASN A 125 -17.00 -24.79 -5.90
CA ASN A 125 -18.45 -24.69 -5.95
C ASN A 125 -18.96 -23.65 -4.97
N ARG A 126 -18.38 -23.58 -3.75
CA ARG A 126 -18.74 -22.53 -2.78
C ARG A 126 -18.48 -21.15 -3.36
N LEU A 127 -17.34 -20.93 -3.98
CA LEU A 127 -17.01 -19.64 -4.62
C LEU A 127 -18.00 -19.30 -5.75
N LYS A 128 -18.36 -20.28 -6.59
CA LYS A 128 -19.39 -20.11 -7.63
C LYS A 128 -20.75 -19.73 -7.05
N GLU A 129 -21.19 -20.36 -5.96
CA GLU A 129 -22.44 -20.03 -5.27
C GLU A 129 -22.44 -18.58 -4.77
N ILE A 130 -21.35 -18.13 -4.15
CA ILE A 130 -21.19 -16.76 -3.67
C ILE A 130 -21.36 -15.76 -4.81
N PHE A 131 -20.71 -15.98 -5.96
CA PHE A 131 -20.82 -15.04 -7.08
C PHE A 131 -22.16 -15.08 -7.80
N LYS A 132 -22.91 -16.18 -7.73
CA LYS A 132 -24.29 -16.30 -8.25
C LYS A 132 -25.31 -15.55 -7.38
N ALA A 133 -24.97 -15.23 -6.14
CA ALA A 133 -25.91 -14.57 -5.22
C ALA A 133 -26.22 -13.14 -5.67
N LYS A 134 -27.52 -12.81 -5.75
CA LYS A 134 -28.00 -11.45 -6.06
C LYS A 134 -27.59 -10.43 -4.99
N SER A 135 -27.46 -10.90 -3.75
CA SER A 135 -27.06 -10.08 -2.60
C SER A 135 -25.63 -9.55 -2.68
N LEU A 136 -24.76 -10.16 -3.50
CA LEU A 136 -23.38 -9.73 -3.64
C LEU A 136 -23.31 -8.37 -4.34
N GLN A 137 -22.84 -7.36 -3.60
CA GLN A 137 -22.76 -5.97 -4.03
C GLN A 137 -21.37 -5.59 -4.53
N LEU A 138 -20.33 -6.05 -3.82
CA LEU A 138 -18.96 -5.69 -4.15
C LEU A 138 -17.98 -6.82 -3.89
N VAL A 139 -16.91 -6.82 -4.68
CA VAL A 139 -15.70 -7.63 -4.47
C VAL A 139 -14.53 -6.67 -4.34
N SER A 140 -13.79 -6.73 -3.25
CA SER A 140 -12.62 -5.89 -3.01
C SER A 140 -11.32 -6.71 -3.03
N PHE A 141 -10.19 -6.04 -3.21
CA PHE A 141 -8.89 -6.70 -3.44
C PHE A 141 -7.77 -6.02 -2.68
N THR A 142 -6.92 -6.81 -2.02
CA THR A 142 -5.57 -6.43 -1.57
C THR A 142 -4.60 -7.55 -1.93
N ILE A 143 -4.26 -7.63 -3.23
CA ILE A 143 -3.44 -8.69 -3.83
C ILE A 143 -2.08 -8.19 -4.31
N THR A 144 -1.75 -6.96 -4.01
CA THR A 144 -0.59 -6.19 -4.49
C THR A 144 -0.64 -5.90 -6.00
N GLU A 145 0.12 -4.92 -6.46
CA GLU A 145 0.15 -4.55 -7.88
C GLU A 145 0.52 -5.73 -8.79
N LYS A 146 1.37 -6.64 -8.30
CA LYS A 146 1.77 -7.85 -9.05
C LYS A 146 0.60 -8.81 -9.29
N GLY A 147 -0.42 -8.80 -8.44
CA GLY A 147 -1.60 -9.67 -8.57
C GLY A 147 -2.48 -9.34 -9.78
N TYR A 148 -2.39 -8.10 -10.29
CA TYR A 148 -3.11 -7.67 -11.49
C TYR A 148 -2.34 -7.97 -12.78
N ALA A 149 -1.02 -8.15 -12.73
CA ALA A 149 -0.18 -8.28 -13.90
C ALA A 149 -0.40 -9.62 -14.61
N LEU A 150 -0.76 -9.57 -15.88
CA LEU A 150 -0.91 -10.75 -16.76
C LEU A 150 0.33 -10.97 -17.63
N GLN A 151 1.08 -9.91 -17.94
CA GLN A 151 2.22 -9.91 -18.83
C GLN A 151 3.49 -9.45 -18.11
N LYS A 152 4.62 -9.96 -18.59
CA LYS A 152 5.96 -9.51 -18.24
C LYS A 152 6.27 -8.19 -18.94
N ALA A 153 7.37 -7.54 -18.54
CA ALA A 153 7.84 -6.29 -19.15
C ALA A 153 8.15 -6.40 -20.66
N ASP A 154 8.47 -7.59 -21.14
CA ASP A 154 8.72 -7.89 -22.57
C ASP A 154 7.42 -8.14 -23.38
N GLY A 155 6.24 -8.06 -22.75
CA GLY A 155 4.94 -8.30 -23.36
C GLY A 155 4.52 -9.77 -23.40
N GLY A 156 5.37 -10.71 -22.98
CA GLY A 156 5.02 -12.13 -22.89
C GLY A 156 4.15 -12.43 -21.68
N TRP A 157 3.28 -13.45 -21.79
CA TRP A 157 2.46 -13.89 -20.66
C TRP A 157 3.31 -14.48 -19.53
N PHE A 158 2.86 -14.30 -18.28
CA PHE A 158 3.38 -15.13 -17.21
C PHE A 158 2.95 -16.59 -17.42
N PRO A 159 3.79 -17.61 -17.07
CA PRO A 159 3.47 -19.01 -17.35
C PRO A 159 2.12 -19.49 -16.79
N PHE A 160 1.73 -19.01 -15.60
CA PHE A 160 0.45 -19.36 -15.00
C PHE A 160 -0.73 -18.70 -15.75
N VAL A 161 -0.55 -17.48 -16.27
CA VAL A 161 -1.56 -16.80 -17.10
C VAL A 161 -1.75 -17.51 -18.43
N GLU A 162 -0.65 -17.92 -19.08
CA GLU A 162 -0.72 -18.70 -20.31
C GLU A 162 -1.47 -20.04 -20.10
N ALA A 163 -1.25 -20.68 -18.96
CA ALA A 163 -2.00 -21.88 -18.58
C ALA A 163 -3.50 -21.59 -18.37
N ASP A 164 -3.84 -20.51 -17.67
CA ASP A 164 -5.23 -20.10 -17.43
C ASP A 164 -5.96 -19.72 -18.74
N ILE A 165 -5.27 -19.08 -19.69
CA ILE A 165 -5.81 -18.77 -21.02
C ILE A 165 -6.16 -20.07 -21.76
N LYS A 166 -5.26 -21.07 -21.73
CA LYS A 166 -5.45 -22.37 -22.43
C LYS A 166 -6.49 -23.25 -21.75
N ASN A 167 -6.58 -23.22 -20.43
CA ASN A 167 -7.42 -24.13 -19.66
C ASN A 167 -8.87 -23.64 -19.49
N GLY A 168 -9.11 -22.34 -19.67
CA GLY A 168 -10.43 -21.73 -19.56
C GLY A 168 -10.95 -21.58 -18.12
N PRO A 169 -12.20 -21.08 -17.96
CA PRO A 169 -12.76 -20.66 -16.68
C PRO A 169 -12.82 -21.74 -15.61
N ASP A 170 -13.09 -22.99 -15.97
CA ASP A 170 -13.29 -24.07 -14.99
C ASP A 170 -11.98 -24.54 -14.32
N ARG A 171 -10.84 -24.14 -14.83
CA ARG A 171 -9.51 -24.50 -14.32
C ARG A 171 -8.64 -23.28 -14.01
N ALA A 172 -9.26 -22.14 -13.79
CA ALA A 172 -8.56 -20.92 -13.45
C ALA A 172 -7.78 -21.06 -12.14
N THR A 173 -6.57 -20.50 -12.11
CA THR A 173 -5.65 -20.58 -10.96
C THR A 173 -5.14 -19.21 -10.52
N GLY A 174 -4.81 -18.31 -11.44
CA GLY A 174 -4.38 -16.95 -11.13
C GLY A 174 -5.54 -16.07 -10.66
N ALA A 175 -5.26 -15.08 -9.78
CA ALA A 175 -6.29 -14.25 -9.17
C ALA A 175 -7.24 -13.60 -10.19
N MET A 176 -6.71 -13.06 -11.28
CA MET A 176 -7.53 -12.40 -12.33
C MET A 176 -8.32 -13.41 -13.16
N ALA A 177 -7.77 -14.59 -13.43
CA ALA A 177 -8.48 -15.67 -14.10
C ALA A 177 -9.62 -16.22 -13.21
N VAL A 178 -9.36 -16.44 -11.92
CA VAL A 178 -10.39 -16.83 -10.95
C VAL A 178 -11.52 -15.80 -10.89
N LEU A 179 -11.17 -14.51 -10.76
CA LEU A 179 -12.16 -13.43 -10.76
C LEU A 179 -13.01 -13.45 -12.03
N THR A 180 -12.37 -13.54 -13.21
CA THR A 180 -13.07 -13.56 -14.50
C THR A 180 -13.96 -14.79 -14.64
N ALA A 181 -13.53 -15.97 -14.14
CA ALA A 181 -14.34 -17.18 -14.09
C ALA A 181 -15.59 -17.00 -13.20
N MET A 182 -15.44 -16.36 -12.06
CA MET A 182 -16.55 -16.08 -11.15
C MET A 182 -17.52 -15.04 -11.72
N LEU A 183 -17.03 -14.03 -12.46
CA LEU A 183 -17.88 -13.10 -13.21
C LEU A 183 -18.65 -13.84 -14.32
N TYR A 184 -18.06 -14.83 -14.96
CA TYR A 184 -18.76 -15.65 -15.94
C TYR A 184 -19.86 -16.48 -15.30
N GLU A 185 -19.65 -17.03 -14.10
CA GLU A 185 -20.73 -17.70 -13.34
C GLU A 185 -21.85 -16.73 -12.96
N ARG A 186 -21.50 -15.48 -12.56
CA ARG A 186 -22.49 -14.43 -12.25
C ARG A 186 -23.27 -13.99 -13.49
N TYR A 187 -22.60 -13.86 -14.62
CA TYR A 187 -23.24 -13.59 -15.91
C TYR A 187 -24.27 -14.66 -16.27
N LYS A 188 -23.88 -15.94 -16.19
CA LYS A 188 -24.78 -17.08 -16.46
C LYS A 188 -25.96 -17.14 -15.50
N ALA A 189 -25.77 -16.72 -14.25
CA ALA A 189 -26.81 -16.71 -13.22
C ALA A 189 -27.89 -15.63 -13.42
N GLY A 190 -27.64 -14.64 -14.27
CA GLY A 190 -28.64 -13.61 -14.56
C GLY A 190 -28.06 -12.21 -14.81
N LYS A 191 -26.79 -12.09 -15.19
CA LYS A 191 -26.12 -10.81 -15.49
C LYS A 191 -26.24 -9.79 -14.36
N TYR A 192 -26.16 -10.26 -13.09
CA TYR A 192 -26.33 -9.38 -11.94
C TYR A 192 -25.21 -8.35 -11.85
N PRO A 193 -25.53 -7.06 -11.59
CA PRO A 193 -24.50 -6.01 -11.48
C PRO A 193 -23.63 -6.20 -10.24
N ILE A 194 -22.38 -5.65 -10.31
CA ILE A 194 -21.37 -5.77 -9.25
C ILE A 194 -20.34 -4.65 -9.34
N ALA A 195 -19.73 -4.28 -8.22
CA ALA A 195 -18.54 -3.43 -8.18
C ALA A 195 -17.29 -4.26 -7.83
N LEU A 196 -16.20 -4.07 -8.57
CA LEU A 196 -14.89 -4.69 -8.36
C LEU A 196 -13.91 -3.62 -7.91
N VAL A 197 -13.54 -3.62 -6.64
CA VAL A 197 -12.87 -2.50 -5.98
C VAL A 197 -11.44 -2.89 -5.60
N SER A 198 -10.46 -2.49 -6.40
CA SER A 198 -9.07 -2.61 -5.98
C SER A 198 -8.81 -1.69 -4.80
N MET A 199 -8.30 -2.24 -3.70
CA MET A 199 -7.88 -1.52 -2.49
C MET A 199 -6.37 -1.70 -2.28
N ASP A 200 -5.62 -1.77 -3.38
CA ASP A 200 -4.16 -1.83 -3.40
C ASP A 200 -3.54 -0.44 -3.60
N ASN A 201 -2.38 -0.23 -3.00
CA ASN A 201 -1.65 1.03 -3.09
C ASN A 201 -0.86 1.11 -4.41
N CYS A 202 -1.58 1.20 -5.52
CA CYS A 202 -0.99 1.43 -6.83
C CYS A 202 -1.84 2.44 -7.62
N SER A 203 -1.18 3.21 -8.46
CA SER A 203 -1.83 4.29 -9.22
C SER A 203 -2.86 3.72 -10.18
N LYS A 204 -4.03 4.39 -10.23
CA LYS A 204 -5.17 4.03 -11.08
C LYS A 204 -5.58 2.57 -10.94
N ASN A 205 -5.61 2.09 -9.71
CA ASN A 205 -5.81 0.69 -9.37
C ASN A 205 -7.08 0.06 -9.98
N GLY A 206 -8.20 0.78 -10.02
CA GLY A 206 -9.42 0.31 -10.68
C GLY A 206 -9.26 0.14 -12.19
N ALA A 207 -8.47 0.99 -12.86
CA ALA A 207 -8.18 0.83 -14.29
C ALA A 207 -7.32 -0.43 -14.55
N LYS A 208 -6.32 -0.71 -13.70
CA LYS A 208 -5.50 -1.92 -13.80
C LYS A 208 -6.34 -3.19 -13.62
N LEU A 209 -7.21 -3.20 -12.61
CA LEU A 209 -8.14 -4.30 -12.39
C LEU A 209 -9.05 -4.53 -13.60
N ARG A 210 -9.64 -3.46 -14.14
CA ARG A 210 -10.49 -3.50 -15.33
C ARG A 210 -9.74 -4.08 -16.53
N GLU A 211 -8.55 -3.56 -16.82
CA GLU A 211 -7.69 -4.03 -17.92
C GLU A 211 -7.42 -5.52 -17.82
N SER A 212 -7.08 -6.02 -16.64
CA SER A 212 -6.79 -7.44 -16.42
C SER A 212 -8.01 -8.33 -16.65
N VAL A 213 -9.19 -7.94 -16.17
CA VAL A 213 -10.44 -8.68 -16.41
C VAL A 213 -10.81 -8.68 -17.89
N LEU A 214 -10.74 -7.54 -18.56
CA LEU A 214 -11.05 -7.43 -19.99
C LEU A 214 -10.06 -8.23 -20.85
N THR A 215 -8.78 -8.18 -20.53
CA THR A 215 -7.74 -8.94 -21.23
C THR A 215 -7.96 -10.45 -21.09
N MET A 216 -8.23 -10.94 -19.88
CA MET A 216 -8.51 -12.36 -19.66
C MET A 216 -9.80 -12.79 -20.39
N THR A 217 -10.83 -11.97 -20.37
CA THR A 217 -12.10 -12.24 -21.09
C THR A 217 -11.88 -12.31 -22.58
N GLU A 218 -11.11 -11.39 -23.17
CA GLU A 218 -10.80 -11.37 -24.62
C GLU A 218 -10.00 -12.62 -25.03
N GLU A 219 -9.01 -13.03 -24.22
CA GLU A 219 -8.25 -14.25 -24.49
C GLU A 219 -9.14 -15.50 -24.43
N TRP A 220 -10.02 -15.61 -23.43
CA TRP A 220 -10.97 -16.72 -23.37
C TRP A 220 -12.00 -16.71 -24.50
N LYS A 221 -12.41 -15.52 -24.96
CA LYS A 221 -13.27 -15.39 -26.15
C LYS A 221 -12.57 -15.90 -27.41
N LYS A 222 -11.30 -15.52 -27.63
CA LYS A 222 -10.48 -16.04 -28.74
C LYS A 222 -10.36 -17.58 -28.74
N HIS A 223 -10.33 -18.18 -27.55
CA HIS A 223 -10.28 -19.65 -27.39
C HIS A 223 -11.67 -20.32 -27.38
N GLY A 224 -12.75 -19.56 -27.53
CA GLY A 224 -14.12 -20.09 -27.57
C GLY A 224 -14.70 -20.52 -26.22
N PHE A 225 -14.10 -20.14 -25.10
CA PHE A 225 -14.62 -20.45 -23.76
C PHE A 225 -15.78 -19.54 -23.35
N VAL A 226 -15.79 -18.31 -23.84
CA VAL A 226 -16.83 -17.30 -23.55
C VAL A 226 -17.25 -16.61 -24.84
N ASP A 227 -18.43 -15.99 -24.85
CA ASP A 227 -19.01 -15.30 -25.99
C ASP A 227 -18.87 -13.77 -25.94
N GLN A 228 -19.34 -13.09 -26.99
CA GLN A 228 -19.33 -11.63 -27.04
C GLN A 228 -20.26 -11.02 -26.00
N ASP A 229 -21.37 -11.66 -25.68
CA ASP A 229 -22.35 -11.15 -24.69
C ASP A 229 -21.72 -11.08 -23.29
N PHE A 230 -20.80 -12.00 -22.94
CA PHE A 230 -20.05 -11.92 -21.71
C PHE A 230 -19.02 -10.79 -21.75
N MET A 231 -18.34 -10.60 -22.89
CA MET A 231 -17.44 -9.46 -23.07
C MET A 231 -18.17 -8.12 -22.91
N ASP A 232 -19.36 -8.01 -23.49
CA ASP A 232 -20.21 -6.82 -23.36
C ASP A 232 -20.64 -6.58 -21.90
N TYR A 233 -21.00 -7.66 -21.18
CA TYR A 233 -21.35 -7.60 -19.77
C TYR A 233 -20.21 -7.05 -18.90
N VAL A 234 -18.97 -7.55 -19.05
CA VAL A 234 -17.82 -7.10 -18.24
C VAL A 234 -17.27 -5.74 -18.67
N SER A 235 -17.58 -5.30 -19.88
CA SER A 235 -17.12 -4.00 -20.43
C SER A 235 -18.00 -2.84 -20.03
N ASP A 236 -19.28 -3.08 -19.72
CA ASP A 236 -20.26 -2.07 -19.34
C ASP A 236 -20.11 -1.69 -17.86
N GLU A 237 -19.47 -0.54 -17.59
CA GLU A 237 -19.26 -0.04 -16.22
C GLU A 237 -20.58 0.27 -15.47
N SER A 238 -21.71 0.35 -16.16
CA SER A 238 -23.03 0.46 -15.50
C SER A 238 -23.52 -0.86 -14.91
N ILE A 239 -22.88 -1.98 -15.28
CA ILE A 239 -23.20 -3.33 -14.81
C ILE A 239 -22.04 -3.90 -13.97
N VAL A 240 -20.82 -3.86 -14.49
CA VAL A 240 -19.60 -4.28 -13.79
C VAL A 240 -18.70 -3.06 -13.63
N ALA A 241 -18.82 -2.39 -12.50
CA ALA A 241 -18.05 -1.20 -12.18
C ALA A 241 -16.66 -1.55 -11.62
N PHE A 242 -15.69 -0.67 -11.87
CA PHE A 242 -14.32 -0.77 -11.37
C PHE A 242 -13.93 0.52 -10.62
N PRO A 243 -14.54 0.77 -9.45
CA PRO A 243 -14.25 1.96 -8.66
C PRO A 243 -12.76 2.09 -8.36
N TRP A 244 -12.23 3.30 -8.54
CA TRP A 244 -10.86 3.63 -8.12
C TRP A 244 -10.83 3.88 -6.63
N THR A 245 -9.66 3.59 -6.02
CA THR A 245 -9.46 3.94 -4.61
C THR A 245 -8.09 4.59 -4.39
N MET A 246 -8.01 5.38 -3.31
CA MET A 246 -6.76 5.75 -2.67
C MET A 246 -6.79 5.16 -1.27
N ILE A 247 -5.77 4.40 -0.92
CA ILE A 247 -5.61 3.82 0.40
C ILE A 247 -4.37 4.36 1.09
N ASP A 248 -4.44 4.49 2.41
CA ASP A 248 -3.29 4.82 3.24
C ASP A 248 -3.45 4.19 4.63
N LYS A 249 -2.63 3.19 4.91
CA LYS A 249 -2.53 2.47 6.19
C LYS A 249 -1.23 1.71 6.23
N ILE A 250 -0.45 1.84 7.28
CA ILE A 250 0.73 1.03 7.51
C ILE A 250 0.38 -0.16 8.41
N THR A 251 0.75 -1.35 7.94
CA THR A 251 0.62 -2.61 8.67
C THR A 251 2.00 -3.28 8.73
N PRO A 252 2.78 -3.01 9.77
CA PRO A 252 4.08 -3.64 9.92
C PRO A 252 3.98 -5.16 9.97
N ARG A 253 5.07 -5.82 9.61
CA ARG A 253 5.20 -7.27 9.77
C ARG A 253 4.89 -7.67 11.22
N PRO A 254 4.19 -8.80 11.48
CA PRO A 254 3.95 -9.26 12.83
C PRO A 254 5.25 -9.33 13.65
N SER A 255 5.24 -8.77 14.86
CA SER A 255 6.40 -8.70 15.74
C SER A 255 6.36 -9.87 16.75
N GLU A 256 7.47 -10.59 16.88
CA GLU A 256 7.63 -11.63 17.92
C GLU A 256 7.53 -11.03 19.34
N GLN A 257 7.96 -9.77 19.51
CA GLN A 257 7.81 -9.07 20.79
C GLN A 257 6.33 -8.86 21.14
N ILE A 258 5.52 -8.45 20.15
CA ILE A 258 4.07 -8.28 20.38
C ILE A 258 3.39 -9.61 20.63
N ALA A 259 3.81 -10.70 19.96
CA ALA A 259 3.32 -12.03 20.25
C ALA A 259 3.60 -12.41 21.72
N ALA A 260 4.84 -12.20 22.19
CA ALA A 260 5.22 -12.46 23.58
C ALA A 260 4.43 -11.59 24.58
N ASP A 261 4.20 -10.31 24.25
CA ASP A 261 3.42 -9.41 25.11
C ASP A 261 1.94 -9.85 25.20
N LEU A 262 1.35 -10.32 24.11
CA LEU A 262 -0.01 -10.88 24.09
C LEU A 262 -0.09 -12.17 24.92
N GLU A 263 0.89 -13.04 24.81
CA GLU A 263 0.98 -14.26 25.65
C GLU A 263 1.15 -13.92 27.13
N ALA A 264 1.93 -12.90 27.46
CA ALA A 264 2.12 -12.43 28.84
C ALA A 264 0.83 -11.90 29.48
N ILE A 265 -0.08 -11.32 28.70
CA ILE A 265 -1.41 -10.92 29.19
C ILE A 265 -2.44 -12.05 29.09
N GLY A 266 -2.02 -13.25 28.70
CA GLY A 266 -2.79 -14.48 28.75
C GLY A 266 -3.51 -14.88 27.45
N VAL A 267 -3.18 -14.28 26.30
CA VAL A 267 -3.70 -14.73 24.99
C VAL A 267 -2.82 -15.85 24.45
N GLU A 268 -3.39 -17.00 24.18
CA GLU A 268 -2.67 -18.21 23.79
C GLU A 268 -2.42 -18.27 22.28
N ASP A 269 -1.35 -18.96 21.87
CA ASP A 269 -1.05 -19.34 20.49
C ASP A 269 -0.87 -18.13 19.54
N MET A 270 -0.19 -17.06 20.00
CA MET A 270 -0.01 -15.81 19.23
C MET A 270 1.26 -15.79 18.38
N GLN A 271 2.10 -16.82 18.39
CA GLN A 271 3.36 -16.81 17.65
C GLN A 271 3.15 -16.73 16.14
N PRO A 272 3.97 -15.92 15.42
CA PRO A 272 3.96 -15.88 13.98
C PRO A 272 4.31 -17.23 13.36
N VAL A 273 3.73 -17.51 12.21
CA VAL A 273 4.00 -18.73 11.43
C VAL A 273 4.54 -18.36 10.02
N ILE A 274 5.37 -19.25 9.48
CA ILE A 274 5.81 -19.17 8.09
C ILE A 274 5.07 -20.24 7.29
N THR A 275 4.43 -19.85 6.19
CA THR A 275 3.71 -20.75 5.31
C THR A 275 4.65 -21.45 4.33
N GLY A 276 4.14 -22.43 3.59
CA GLY A 276 4.87 -23.08 2.50
C GLY A 276 5.26 -22.13 1.36
N LYS A 277 4.52 -21.03 1.18
CA LYS A 277 4.83 -19.95 0.21
C LYS A 277 5.73 -18.86 0.81
N LYS A 278 6.26 -19.07 2.03
CA LYS A 278 7.09 -18.12 2.79
C LYS A 278 6.38 -16.84 3.24
N THR A 279 5.05 -16.87 3.33
CA THR A 279 4.30 -15.79 3.96
C THR A 279 4.54 -15.84 5.47
N TYR A 280 4.98 -14.71 6.05
CA TYR A 280 5.13 -14.54 7.48
C TYR A 280 3.87 -13.86 8.03
N ILE A 281 3.11 -14.54 8.87
CA ILE A 281 1.78 -14.12 9.32
C ILE A 281 1.52 -14.60 10.75
N ALA A 282 0.67 -13.88 11.47
CA ALA A 282 0.28 -14.21 12.85
C ALA A 282 -1.24 -14.13 13.03
N PRO A 283 -1.80 -14.68 14.12
CA PRO A 283 -3.23 -14.54 14.45
C PRO A 283 -3.64 -13.09 14.77
N PHE A 284 -2.66 -12.23 15.08
CA PHE A 284 -2.83 -10.79 15.28
C PHE A 284 -2.25 -9.99 14.09
N VAL A 285 -2.62 -8.72 14.02
CA VAL A 285 -2.08 -7.78 13.04
C VAL A 285 -1.70 -6.48 13.72
N ASN A 286 -0.44 -6.06 13.51
CA ASN A 286 0.04 -4.74 13.91
C ASN A 286 -0.40 -3.69 12.89
N ALA A 287 -0.81 -2.52 13.36
CA ALA A 287 -1.09 -1.38 12.49
C ALA A 287 -0.86 -0.05 13.21
N GLU A 288 -0.67 0.99 12.44
CA GLU A 288 -0.76 2.36 12.93
C GLU A 288 -2.24 2.76 13.16
N LYS A 289 -2.47 3.89 13.86
CA LYS A 289 -3.80 4.46 14.05
C LYS A 289 -4.33 5.17 12.80
N PRO A 290 -3.59 6.05 12.12
CA PRO A 290 -4.04 6.73 10.90
C PRO A 290 -4.52 5.76 9.83
N GLN A 291 -5.60 6.11 9.14
CA GLN A 291 -6.07 5.38 7.97
C GLN A 291 -6.94 6.25 7.08
N TYR A 292 -6.77 6.05 5.76
CA TYR A 292 -7.56 6.73 4.73
C TYR A 292 -7.94 5.74 3.64
N LEU A 293 -9.23 5.72 3.30
CA LEU A 293 -9.79 4.97 2.19
C LEU A 293 -10.75 5.89 1.43
N VAL A 294 -10.29 6.42 0.31
CA VAL A 294 -11.13 7.21 -0.60
C VAL A 294 -11.58 6.28 -1.71
N ILE A 295 -12.87 6.17 -1.96
CA ILE A 295 -13.48 5.23 -2.92
C ILE A 295 -14.34 6.00 -3.91
N GLU A 296 -14.20 5.71 -5.20
CA GLU A 296 -15.14 6.16 -6.22
C GLU A 296 -16.52 5.56 -5.97
N ASP A 297 -17.54 6.42 -5.87
CA ASP A 297 -18.91 5.99 -5.60
C ASP A 297 -19.63 5.49 -6.88
N SER A 298 -19.18 4.33 -7.37
CA SER A 298 -19.72 3.65 -8.55
C SER A 298 -20.07 2.20 -8.23
N PHE A 299 -21.28 1.97 -7.73
CA PHE A 299 -21.77 0.67 -7.24
C PHE A 299 -23.11 0.31 -7.85
N PRO A 300 -23.13 -0.35 -9.01
CA PRO A 300 -24.35 -0.62 -9.77
C PRO A 300 -25.34 -1.58 -9.06
N ASN A 301 -24.89 -2.37 -8.08
CA ASN A 301 -25.75 -3.23 -7.24
C ASN A 301 -25.96 -2.63 -5.82
N GLY A 302 -25.74 -1.32 -5.66
CA GLY A 302 -25.70 -0.70 -4.34
C GLY A 302 -24.49 -1.10 -3.53
N ARG A 303 -24.33 -0.51 -2.36
CA ARG A 303 -23.24 -0.77 -1.41
C ARG A 303 -23.69 -0.51 0.02
N PRO A 304 -22.97 -1.03 1.02
CA PRO A 304 -23.09 -0.56 2.40
C PRO A 304 -22.73 0.94 2.50
N ALA A 305 -23.16 1.60 3.57
CA ALA A 305 -22.80 2.99 3.87
C ALA A 305 -21.35 3.04 4.40
N LEU A 306 -20.36 2.75 3.51
CA LEU A 306 -18.94 2.64 3.83
C LEU A 306 -18.37 3.94 4.42
N GLU A 307 -18.91 5.11 4.02
CA GLU A 307 -18.54 6.44 4.52
C GLU A 307 -18.81 6.66 6.01
N LYS A 308 -19.53 5.78 6.66
CA LYS A 308 -19.66 5.76 8.13
C LYS A 308 -18.49 5.08 8.82
N GLY A 309 -17.66 4.33 8.09
CA GLY A 309 -16.44 3.74 8.61
C GLY A 309 -15.36 4.79 8.86
N PHE A 310 -14.58 4.60 9.93
CA PHE A 310 -13.48 5.51 10.24
C PHE A 310 -12.48 5.62 9.08
N GLY A 311 -12.17 6.85 8.67
CA GLY A 311 -11.21 7.13 7.58
C GLY A 311 -11.70 6.78 6.17
N VAL A 312 -13.01 6.55 5.97
CA VAL A 312 -13.59 6.21 4.66
C VAL A 312 -14.31 7.41 4.05
N TYR A 313 -14.01 7.70 2.78
CA TYR A 313 -14.58 8.81 2.03
C TYR A 313 -15.09 8.30 0.68
N MET A 314 -16.32 8.65 0.33
CA MET A 314 -16.91 8.37 -1.00
C MET A 314 -16.78 9.62 -1.86
N ALA A 315 -16.35 9.46 -3.12
CA ALA A 315 -16.05 10.58 -4.01
C ALA A 315 -16.29 10.21 -5.49
N ASP A 316 -16.14 11.15 -6.39
CA ASP A 316 -15.97 10.86 -7.81
C ASP A 316 -14.53 10.40 -8.14
N ARG A 317 -14.35 9.84 -9.33
CA ARG A 317 -13.04 9.32 -9.82
C ARG A 317 -11.94 10.39 -9.83
N GLU A 318 -12.28 11.63 -10.19
CA GLU A 318 -11.33 12.74 -10.23
C GLU A 318 -10.82 13.07 -8.82
N THR A 319 -11.72 13.15 -7.85
CA THR A 319 -11.39 13.41 -6.44
C THR A 319 -10.55 12.28 -5.83
N VAL A 320 -10.81 11.02 -6.18
CA VAL A 320 -9.94 9.88 -5.79
C VAL A 320 -8.53 10.07 -6.36
N ASN A 321 -8.41 10.40 -7.64
CA ASN A 321 -7.12 10.65 -8.29
C ASN A 321 -6.38 11.85 -7.68
N LEU A 322 -7.09 12.93 -7.33
CA LEU A 322 -6.51 14.08 -6.64
C LEU A 322 -6.01 13.70 -5.24
N SER A 323 -6.74 12.85 -4.51
CA SER A 323 -6.35 12.36 -3.19
C SER A 323 -5.08 11.49 -3.26
N GLU A 324 -4.97 10.62 -4.27
CA GLU A 324 -3.76 9.84 -4.54
C GLU A 324 -2.58 10.78 -4.85
N ARG A 325 -2.77 11.74 -5.76
CA ARG A 325 -1.71 12.69 -6.12
C ARG A 325 -1.27 13.54 -4.92
N MET A 326 -2.18 14.01 -4.09
CA MET A 326 -1.86 14.72 -2.86
C MET A 326 -0.88 13.92 -1.99
N LYS A 327 -1.19 12.66 -1.74
CA LYS A 327 -0.36 11.75 -0.93
C LYS A 327 0.99 11.43 -1.60
N VAL A 328 0.95 10.99 -2.85
CA VAL A 328 2.11 10.40 -3.55
C VAL A 328 3.06 11.47 -4.06
N THR A 329 2.55 12.60 -4.58
CA THR A 329 3.39 13.60 -5.22
C THR A 329 3.87 14.69 -4.27
N VAL A 330 3.21 14.85 -3.11
CA VAL A 330 3.47 16.03 -2.27
C VAL A 330 3.63 15.71 -0.79
N CYS A 331 2.62 15.10 -0.15
CA CYS A 331 2.56 15.13 1.32
C CYS A 331 3.41 14.05 2.00
N LEU A 332 3.38 12.81 1.52
CA LEU A 332 3.99 11.67 2.21
C LEU A 332 5.25 11.16 1.50
N ASN A 333 5.11 10.72 0.27
CA ASN A 333 6.17 9.96 -0.41
C ASN A 333 7.41 10.81 -0.75
N PRO A 334 7.32 12.11 -1.09
CA PRO A 334 8.50 12.95 -1.28
C PRO A 334 9.38 13.05 -0.04
N VAL A 335 8.77 13.15 1.15
CA VAL A 335 9.52 13.17 2.42
C VAL A 335 10.34 11.91 2.57
N HIS A 336 9.74 10.73 2.39
CA HIS A 336 10.45 9.45 2.47
C HIS A 336 11.59 9.35 1.46
N SER A 337 11.35 9.70 0.18
CA SER A 337 12.37 9.60 -0.87
C SER A 337 13.51 10.59 -0.73
N ALA A 338 13.28 11.75 -0.12
CA ALA A 338 14.32 12.73 0.13
C ALA A 338 15.16 12.40 1.37
N THR A 339 14.51 11.91 2.42
CA THR A 339 15.19 11.73 3.72
C THR A 339 15.68 10.31 3.96
N GLY A 340 15.05 9.28 3.39
CA GLY A 340 15.46 7.88 3.55
C GLY A 340 16.90 7.61 3.09
N PRO A 341 17.28 7.94 1.84
CA PRO A 341 18.67 7.80 1.38
C PRO A 341 19.69 8.57 2.24
N LEU A 342 19.34 9.78 2.66
CA LEU A 342 20.17 10.58 3.57
C LEU A 342 20.28 9.96 4.97
N GLY A 343 19.23 9.27 5.44
CA GLY A 343 19.26 8.52 6.68
C GLY A 343 20.24 7.36 6.63
N VAL A 344 20.29 6.62 5.50
CA VAL A 344 21.30 5.56 5.27
C VAL A 344 22.71 6.15 5.29
N VAL A 345 22.95 7.23 4.55
CA VAL A 345 24.26 7.89 4.49
C VAL A 345 24.72 8.38 5.86
N GLN A 346 23.81 8.81 6.73
CA GLN A 346 24.13 9.24 8.10
C GLN A 346 24.14 8.11 9.13
N GLY A 347 23.98 6.84 8.72
CA GLY A 347 24.05 5.66 9.60
C GLY A 347 22.79 5.39 10.44
N TYR A 348 21.65 5.99 10.10
CA TYR A 348 20.39 5.71 10.77
C TYR A 348 19.67 4.49 10.17
N GLU A 349 19.36 3.49 10.96
CA GLU A 349 18.58 2.33 10.53
C GLU A 349 17.10 2.67 10.40
N LEU A 350 16.48 3.18 11.48
CA LEU A 350 15.05 3.49 11.52
C LEU A 350 14.77 4.94 11.13
N PHE A 351 13.80 5.12 10.24
CA PHE A 351 13.32 6.42 9.78
C PHE A 351 12.78 7.28 10.93
N ALA A 352 11.91 6.73 11.77
CA ALA A 352 11.33 7.44 12.90
C ALA A 352 12.40 7.85 13.92
N HIS A 353 13.35 6.96 14.24
CA HIS A 353 14.45 7.27 15.14
C HIS A 353 15.33 8.42 14.61
N MET A 354 15.61 8.42 13.30
CA MET A 354 16.31 9.53 12.67
C MET A 354 15.59 10.86 12.88
N LEU A 355 14.29 10.91 12.61
CA LEU A 355 13.52 12.15 12.78
C LEU A 355 13.41 12.57 14.25
N ASN A 356 13.28 11.62 15.18
CA ASN A 356 13.18 11.92 16.62
C ASN A 356 14.47 12.45 17.23
N THR A 357 15.64 12.11 16.66
CA THR A 357 16.95 12.40 17.25
C THR A 357 17.82 13.37 16.45
N ASN A 358 17.43 13.69 15.20
CA ASN A 358 18.14 14.58 14.31
C ASN A 358 17.25 15.76 13.91
N GLU A 359 17.43 16.90 14.59
CA GLU A 359 16.63 18.11 14.35
C GLU A 359 16.71 18.64 12.91
N ASP A 360 17.88 18.53 12.26
CA ASP A 360 18.05 18.99 10.88
C ASP A 360 17.30 18.11 9.88
N MET A 361 17.27 16.79 10.11
CA MET A 361 16.46 15.87 9.29
C MET A 361 14.96 16.08 9.50
N MET A 362 14.53 16.35 10.73
CA MET A 362 13.14 16.72 11.01
C MET A 362 12.77 18.04 10.32
N LYS A 363 13.61 19.08 10.41
CA LYS A 363 13.40 20.34 9.68
C LYS A 363 13.33 20.13 8.17
N MET A 364 14.25 19.35 7.61
CA MET A 364 14.23 19.02 6.18
C MET A 364 12.91 18.36 5.77
N ALA A 365 12.45 17.38 6.53
CA ALA A 365 11.17 16.72 6.30
C ALA A 365 9.99 17.72 6.35
N GLN A 366 9.98 18.60 7.33
CA GLN A 366 8.97 19.66 7.47
C GLN A 366 9.02 20.66 6.31
N MET A 367 10.19 21.12 5.89
CA MET A 367 10.35 22.00 4.73
C MET A 367 9.78 21.37 3.46
N ILE A 368 10.07 20.08 3.20
CA ILE A 368 9.54 19.36 2.03
C ILE A 368 8.01 19.37 2.04
N ALA A 369 7.40 19.04 3.17
CA ALA A 369 5.94 18.89 3.25
C ALA A 369 5.22 20.24 3.35
N TYR A 370 5.60 21.09 4.31
CA TYR A 370 4.89 22.34 4.61
C TYR A 370 5.28 23.49 3.69
N ASP A 371 6.58 23.72 3.48
CA ASP A 371 7.06 24.92 2.81
C ASP A 371 7.11 24.75 1.29
N GLU A 372 7.45 23.56 0.83
CA GLU A 372 7.62 23.26 -0.59
C GLU A 372 6.44 22.46 -1.19
N GLY A 373 5.85 21.56 -0.43
CA GLY A 373 4.75 20.73 -0.87
C GLY A 373 3.39 21.44 -0.83
N LEU A 374 2.93 21.83 0.34
CA LEU A 374 1.59 22.41 0.53
C LEU A 374 1.28 23.61 -0.38
N PRO A 375 2.22 24.51 -0.72
CA PRO A 375 1.93 25.61 -1.63
C PRO A 375 1.45 25.21 -3.03
N VAL A 376 1.78 24.01 -3.48
CA VAL A 376 1.45 23.50 -4.84
C VAL A 376 0.66 22.19 -4.83
N VAL A 377 0.25 21.72 -3.65
CA VAL A 377 -0.47 20.45 -3.50
C VAL A 377 -1.82 20.49 -4.22
N PRO A 378 -2.18 19.43 -4.97
CA PRO A 378 -3.55 19.28 -5.43
C PRO A 378 -4.48 19.07 -4.21
N ASN A 379 -5.53 19.89 -4.11
CA ASN A 379 -6.50 19.79 -3.02
C ASN A 379 -7.72 18.98 -3.49
N PRO A 380 -7.96 17.78 -2.94
CA PRO A 380 -9.11 16.95 -3.32
C PRO A 380 -10.43 17.48 -2.75
N GLY A 381 -10.43 18.43 -1.83
CA GLY A 381 -11.62 19.02 -1.21
C GLY A 381 -12.27 18.16 -0.11
N ILE A 382 -12.12 16.84 -0.14
CA ILE A 382 -12.65 15.90 0.87
C ILE A 382 -11.66 15.58 1.98
N LEU A 383 -10.37 15.77 1.71
CA LEU A 383 -9.27 15.64 2.65
C LEU A 383 -8.54 16.99 2.70
N SER A 384 -8.23 17.46 3.90
CA SER A 384 -7.37 18.64 4.05
C SER A 384 -5.90 18.23 3.89
N PRO A 385 -5.18 18.72 2.87
CA PRO A 385 -3.75 18.43 2.75
C PRO A 385 -2.95 18.85 3.99
N GLN A 386 -3.30 20.00 4.60
CA GLN A 386 -2.68 20.47 5.84
C GLN A 386 -2.90 19.47 6.98
N ALA A 387 -4.16 19.05 7.24
CA ALA A 387 -4.46 18.11 8.30
C ALA A 387 -3.81 16.75 8.08
N PHE A 388 -3.70 16.31 6.82
CA PHE A 388 -3.00 15.08 6.46
C PHE A 388 -1.50 15.18 6.80
N VAL A 389 -0.85 16.27 6.45
CA VAL A 389 0.56 16.50 6.79
C VAL A 389 0.76 16.61 8.31
N ASP A 390 -0.12 17.32 9.01
CA ASP A 390 -0.06 17.44 10.47
C ASP A 390 -0.12 16.07 11.16
N GLU A 391 -1.02 15.18 10.71
CA GLU A 391 -1.14 13.81 11.21
C GLU A 391 0.12 12.98 10.92
N LEU A 392 0.75 13.14 9.74
CA LEU A 392 2.00 12.46 9.43
C LEU A 392 3.11 12.79 10.42
N PHE A 393 3.29 14.08 10.73
CA PHE A 393 4.33 14.55 11.65
C PHE A 393 4.02 14.32 13.12
N HIS A 394 2.74 14.26 13.48
CA HIS A 394 2.32 14.03 14.86
C HIS A 394 2.25 12.52 15.21
N ASP A 395 1.66 11.70 14.34
CA ASP A 395 1.31 10.32 14.68
C ASP A 395 2.18 9.27 13.97
N ARG A 396 2.53 9.48 12.68
CA ARG A 396 3.18 8.44 11.86
C ARG A 396 4.70 8.53 11.88
N PHE A 397 5.27 9.66 11.48
CA PHE A 397 6.72 9.81 11.30
C PHE A 397 7.53 9.60 12.59
N PRO A 398 7.09 10.06 13.78
CA PRO A 398 7.81 9.79 15.01
C PRO A 398 7.59 8.39 15.59
N ASN A 399 6.74 7.56 14.99
CA ASN A 399 6.37 6.25 15.55
C ASN A 399 7.41 5.16 15.22
N GLU A 400 8.36 4.94 16.12
CA GLU A 400 9.42 3.93 15.98
C GLU A 400 8.89 2.49 15.97
N TYR A 401 7.70 2.23 16.52
CA TYR A 401 7.09 0.91 16.56
C TYR A 401 6.58 0.42 15.20
N LEU A 402 6.52 1.29 14.19
CA LEU A 402 6.21 0.91 12.81
C LEU A 402 7.38 0.20 12.12
N GLY A 403 8.61 0.40 12.61
CA GLY A 403 9.79 -0.32 12.13
C GLY A 403 10.21 -0.01 10.70
N ASP A 404 9.85 1.16 10.15
CA ASP A 404 10.26 1.57 8.82
C ASP A 404 11.76 1.89 8.80
N THR A 405 12.53 1.18 7.94
CA THR A 405 13.96 1.41 7.78
C THR A 405 14.27 2.36 6.64
N ASN A 406 15.30 3.20 6.82
CA ASN A 406 15.78 4.11 5.77
C ASN A 406 16.22 3.34 4.51
N MET A 407 16.78 2.14 4.66
CA MET A 407 17.14 1.28 3.53
C MET A 407 15.92 0.84 2.72
N ARG A 408 14.80 0.47 3.38
CA ARG A 408 13.54 0.13 2.71
C ARG A 408 12.96 1.32 1.94
N LEU A 409 13.06 2.51 2.52
CA LEU A 409 12.60 3.75 1.87
C LEU A 409 13.47 4.18 0.69
N SER A 410 14.65 3.59 0.56
CA SER A 410 15.61 3.82 -0.53
C SER A 410 15.48 2.82 -1.70
N VAL A 411 14.51 1.89 -1.64
CA VAL A 411 14.22 0.96 -2.75
C VAL A 411 13.55 1.70 -3.90
N ASP A 412 13.98 1.43 -5.14
CA ASP A 412 13.37 1.92 -6.40
C ASP A 412 13.19 3.45 -6.47
N VAL A 413 14.05 4.23 -5.81
CA VAL A 413 13.95 5.70 -5.79
C VAL A 413 14.03 6.28 -7.20
N SER A 414 14.88 5.73 -8.09
CA SER A 414 14.98 6.16 -9.48
C SER A 414 13.65 6.09 -10.23
N GLN A 415 12.81 5.11 -9.91
CA GLN A 415 11.49 4.94 -10.52
C GLN A 415 10.45 5.94 -9.99
N MET A 416 10.78 6.62 -8.90
CA MET A 416 9.83 7.46 -8.15
C MET A 416 10.17 8.96 -8.20
N VAL A 417 11.41 9.35 -8.52
CA VAL A 417 11.84 10.77 -8.46
C VAL A 417 11.02 11.68 -9.37
N GLY A 418 10.56 11.18 -10.52
CA GLY A 418 9.69 11.95 -11.43
C GLY A 418 8.36 12.32 -10.79
N ILE A 419 7.67 11.33 -10.22
CA ILE A 419 6.36 11.56 -9.60
C ILE A 419 6.48 12.24 -8.23
N ARG A 420 7.54 11.97 -7.45
CA ARG A 420 7.70 12.48 -6.09
C ARG A 420 8.37 13.86 -6.02
N PHE A 421 9.22 14.20 -6.97
CA PHE A 421 9.91 15.50 -7.03
C PHE A 421 9.57 16.28 -8.29
N GLY A 422 9.64 15.64 -9.46
CA GLY A 422 9.43 16.29 -10.74
C GLY A 422 8.04 16.93 -10.89
N GLU A 423 6.99 16.30 -10.41
CA GLU A 423 5.63 16.88 -10.43
C GLU A 423 5.53 18.14 -9.56
N THR A 424 6.14 18.15 -8.38
CA THR A 424 6.20 19.35 -7.52
C THR A 424 7.03 20.44 -8.19
N ILE A 425 8.20 20.13 -8.76
CA ILE A 425 9.04 21.08 -9.49
C ILE A 425 8.26 21.71 -10.66
N LYS A 426 7.60 20.89 -11.49
CA LYS A 426 6.73 21.38 -12.58
C LYS A 426 5.61 22.29 -12.08
N ALA A 427 5.00 21.95 -10.94
CA ALA A 427 3.97 22.78 -10.33
C ALA A 427 4.53 24.15 -9.89
N TYR A 428 5.77 24.20 -9.40
CA TYR A 428 6.46 25.47 -9.11
C TYR A 428 6.74 26.28 -10.36
N VAL A 429 7.27 25.67 -11.42
CA VAL A 429 7.48 26.33 -12.71
C VAL A 429 6.17 26.92 -13.23
N LYS A 430 5.09 26.13 -13.20
CA LYS A 430 3.76 26.60 -13.63
C LYS A 430 3.25 27.78 -12.80
N LYS A 431 3.45 27.77 -11.49
CA LYS A 431 2.88 28.76 -10.58
C LYS A 431 3.75 30.02 -10.44
N PHE A 432 5.07 29.88 -10.50
CA PHE A 432 6.02 30.93 -10.14
C PHE A 432 7.01 31.29 -11.27
N GLY A 433 7.02 30.55 -12.38
CA GLY A 433 7.90 30.76 -13.52
C GLY A 433 9.16 29.89 -13.51
N ASP A 434 9.67 29.55 -12.32
CA ASP A 434 10.77 28.62 -12.10
C ASP A 434 10.63 27.92 -10.73
N ALA A 435 11.54 27.00 -10.44
CA ALA A 435 11.59 26.26 -9.18
C ALA A 435 12.78 26.66 -8.28
N SER A 436 13.49 27.75 -8.59
CA SER A 436 14.72 28.19 -7.90
C SER A 436 14.57 28.41 -6.39
N ARG A 437 13.35 28.71 -5.94
CA ARG A 437 13.01 28.90 -4.51
C ARG A 437 12.95 27.62 -3.70
N LEU A 438 12.88 26.44 -4.36
CA LEU A 438 12.97 25.15 -3.67
C LEU A 438 14.38 24.94 -3.09
N THR A 439 14.44 24.36 -1.91
CA THR A 439 15.70 24.06 -1.20
C THR A 439 15.74 22.61 -0.71
N ALA A 440 14.71 22.16 0.00
CA ALA A 440 14.69 20.84 0.62
C ALA A 440 14.50 19.71 -0.41
N ILE A 441 13.68 19.91 -1.44
CA ILE A 441 13.56 18.93 -2.56
C ILE A 441 14.88 18.82 -3.34
N PRO A 442 15.54 19.91 -3.79
CA PRO A 442 16.90 19.85 -4.37
C PRO A 442 17.93 19.18 -3.46
N LEU A 443 17.87 19.44 -2.14
CA LEU A 443 18.74 18.79 -1.16
C LEU A 443 18.49 17.29 -1.08
N GLY A 444 17.23 16.86 -1.14
CA GLY A 444 16.84 15.45 -1.19
C GLY A 444 17.34 14.75 -2.46
N ILE A 445 17.25 15.41 -3.61
CA ILE A 445 17.79 14.87 -4.88
C ILE A 445 19.33 14.75 -4.80
N ALA A 446 20.01 15.78 -4.30
CA ALA A 446 21.46 15.71 -4.08
C ALA A 446 21.84 14.60 -3.10
N GLY A 447 21.05 14.42 -2.04
CA GLY A 447 21.20 13.35 -1.05
C GLY A 447 21.01 11.96 -1.62
N TRP A 448 19.99 11.73 -2.46
CA TRP A 448 19.82 10.47 -3.18
C TRP A 448 21.01 10.16 -4.10
N LEU A 449 21.49 11.14 -4.85
CA LEU A 449 22.65 10.95 -5.71
C LEU A 449 23.92 10.71 -4.89
N ARG A 450 24.09 11.36 -3.72
CA ARG A 450 25.19 11.08 -2.78
C ARG A 450 25.11 9.65 -2.20
N TYR A 451 23.90 9.18 -1.90
CA TYR A 451 23.64 7.80 -1.46
C TYR A 451 24.13 6.77 -2.50
N MET A 452 23.96 7.04 -3.81
CA MET A 452 24.36 6.15 -4.90
C MET A 452 25.87 5.85 -4.96
N LEU A 453 26.71 6.61 -4.24
CA LEU A 453 28.14 6.32 -4.12
C LEU A 453 28.44 5.10 -3.22
N GLY A 454 27.47 4.60 -2.45
CA GLY A 454 27.66 3.45 -1.55
C GLY A 454 28.66 3.68 -0.41
N VAL A 455 28.86 4.95 -0.02
CA VAL A 455 29.78 5.37 1.05
C VAL A 455 29.04 6.30 2.00
N ASP A 456 29.04 5.99 3.30
CA ASP A 456 28.38 6.78 4.34
C ASP A 456 29.13 8.12 4.65
N ASP A 457 28.60 8.91 5.57
CA ASP A 457 29.17 10.20 5.96
C ASP A 457 30.42 10.06 6.85
N GLU A 458 30.78 8.85 7.27
CA GLU A 458 32.01 8.52 8.01
C GLU A 458 33.09 7.89 7.11
N GLY A 459 32.73 7.53 5.86
CA GLY A 459 33.63 6.92 4.88
C GLY A 459 33.54 5.39 4.81
N ASN A 460 32.58 4.75 5.48
CA ASN A 460 32.35 3.31 5.38
C ASN A 460 31.49 2.97 4.17
N THR A 461 31.72 1.81 3.56
CA THR A 461 30.93 1.32 2.43
C THR A 461 29.67 0.58 2.90
N TYR A 462 28.58 0.69 2.13
CA TYR A 462 27.36 -0.08 2.30
C TYR A 462 26.80 -0.56 0.97
N GLU A 463 25.96 -1.59 1.01
CA GLU A 463 25.23 -2.05 -0.17
C GLU A 463 24.00 -1.17 -0.42
N LEU A 464 23.77 -0.80 -1.69
CA LEU A 464 22.60 -0.04 -2.08
C LEU A 464 21.33 -0.90 -1.99
N ALA A 465 20.22 -0.29 -1.64
CA ALA A 465 18.90 -0.91 -1.82
C ALA A 465 18.65 -1.24 -3.30
N PRO A 466 17.85 -2.27 -3.62
CA PRO A 466 17.52 -2.59 -5.00
C PRO A 466 16.91 -1.41 -5.76
N ASP A 467 17.50 -1.10 -6.92
CA ASP A 467 17.03 -0.05 -7.82
C ASP A 467 17.52 -0.37 -9.25
N PRO A 468 16.68 -0.30 -10.28
CA PRO A 468 17.04 -0.60 -11.66
C PRO A 468 18.18 0.24 -12.23
N MET A 469 18.42 1.45 -11.68
CA MET A 469 19.48 2.35 -12.16
C MET A 469 20.78 2.27 -11.35
N ASN A 470 20.89 1.38 -10.37
CA ASN A 470 22.10 1.29 -9.54
C ASN A 470 23.38 1.11 -10.37
N GLU A 471 23.42 0.14 -11.27
CA GLU A 471 24.61 -0.15 -12.08
C GLU A 471 24.97 1.02 -13.01
N GLU A 472 23.98 1.63 -13.67
CA GLU A 472 24.17 2.75 -14.58
C GLU A 472 24.74 3.98 -13.86
N ILE A 473 24.13 4.35 -12.72
CA ILE A 473 24.55 5.53 -11.94
C ILE A 473 25.92 5.28 -11.30
N GLN A 474 26.17 4.10 -10.75
CA GLN A 474 27.46 3.77 -10.15
C GLN A 474 28.60 3.77 -11.20
N GLU A 475 28.37 3.28 -12.41
CA GLU A 475 29.37 3.37 -13.49
C GLU A 475 29.64 4.83 -13.87
N GLN A 476 28.62 5.68 -13.91
CA GLN A 476 28.76 7.11 -14.16
C GLN A 476 29.53 7.82 -13.04
N PHE A 477 29.44 7.34 -11.81
CA PHE A 477 30.06 7.93 -10.61
C PHE A 477 31.41 7.30 -10.24
N LYS A 478 31.93 6.34 -11.00
CA LYS A 478 33.14 5.57 -10.67
C LYS A 478 34.39 6.41 -10.36
N ASP A 479 34.48 7.60 -10.94
CA ASP A 479 35.62 8.51 -10.76
C ASP A 479 35.41 9.52 -9.63
N ILE A 480 34.22 9.55 -9.01
CA ILE A 480 33.90 10.43 -7.90
C ILE A 480 34.41 9.83 -6.60
N VAL A 481 35.21 10.59 -5.87
CA VAL A 481 35.84 10.15 -4.61
C VAL A 481 35.37 11.04 -3.46
N VAL A 482 34.72 10.44 -2.47
CA VAL A 482 34.34 11.14 -1.22
C VAL A 482 35.64 11.64 -0.53
N GLY A 483 35.64 12.88 -0.10
CA GLY A 483 36.85 13.58 0.41
C GLY A 483 37.64 14.33 -0.67
N LYS A 484 37.23 14.22 -1.95
CA LYS A 484 37.85 14.91 -3.08
C LYS A 484 36.80 15.54 -4.00
N PRO A 485 36.18 16.65 -3.59
CA PRO A 485 35.09 17.28 -4.36
C PRO A 485 35.47 17.69 -5.78
N GLU A 486 36.79 17.88 -6.05
CA GLU A 486 37.33 18.19 -7.36
C GLU A 486 37.18 17.03 -8.37
N THR A 487 36.97 15.80 -7.92
CA THR A 487 36.69 14.64 -8.79
C THR A 487 35.31 14.69 -9.41
N PHE A 488 34.40 15.44 -8.81
CA PHE A 488 33.10 15.76 -9.39
C PHE A 488 33.21 16.92 -10.38
N THR A 489 32.93 16.68 -11.62
CA THR A 489 33.00 17.67 -12.72
C THR A 489 31.61 17.94 -13.32
N ASN A 490 31.06 16.99 -14.06
CA ASN A 490 29.78 17.13 -14.77
C ASN A 490 28.95 15.83 -14.79
N GLN A 491 29.28 14.88 -13.92
CA GLN A 491 28.65 13.55 -13.92
C GLN A 491 27.14 13.60 -13.68
N LEU A 492 26.59 14.64 -13.03
CA LEU A 492 25.16 14.78 -12.81
C LEU A 492 24.40 15.33 -14.03
N LYS A 493 25.10 15.93 -15.02
CA LYS A 493 24.45 16.66 -16.12
C LYS A 493 23.42 15.82 -16.86
N SER A 494 23.78 14.59 -17.26
CA SER A 494 22.89 13.70 -18.00
C SER A 494 21.72 13.20 -17.14
N ILE A 495 21.91 13.01 -15.84
CA ILE A 495 20.89 12.55 -14.90
C ILE A 495 19.86 13.69 -14.69
N LEU A 496 20.35 14.88 -14.30
CA LEU A 496 19.47 16.02 -13.96
C LEU A 496 18.73 16.63 -15.17
N SER A 497 19.25 16.42 -16.39
CA SER A 497 18.56 16.80 -17.63
C SER A 497 17.62 15.71 -18.17
N ASN A 498 17.51 14.55 -17.49
CA ASN A 498 16.73 13.43 -18.01
C ASN A 498 15.23 13.62 -17.76
N GLU A 499 14.53 14.13 -18.76
CA GLU A 499 13.08 14.37 -18.73
C GLU A 499 12.25 13.07 -18.58
N ARG A 500 12.82 11.88 -18.85
CA ARG A 500 12.14 10.61 -18.58
C ARG A 500 12.21 10.24 -17.10
N LEU A 501 13.30 10.60 -16.43
CA LEU A 501 13.55 10.33 -15.03
C LEU A 501 12.77 11.28 -14.12
N PHE A 502 12.92 12.60 -14.35
CA PHE A 502 12.31 13.63 -13.51
C PHE A 502 11.01 14.24 -14.08
N PHE A 503 10.55 13.79 -15.26
CA PHE A 503 9.43 14.36 -16.02
C PHE A 503 9.65 15.81 -16.45
N THR A 504 10.85 16.33 -16.26
CA THR A 504 11.28 17.68 -16.63
C THR A 504 12.82 17.75 -16.65
N ASP A 505 13.38 18.84 -17.16
CA ASP A 505 14.81 19.15 -17.15
C ASP A 505 15.10 20.10 -15.97
N LEU A 506 15.79 19.58 -14.94
CA LEU A 506 16.00 20.32 -13.70
C LEU A 506 16.88 21.58 -13.85
N TYR A 507 17.71 21.67 -14.91
CA TYR A 507 18.45 22.89 -15.21
C TYR A 507 17.54 23.97 -15.80
N LYS A 508 16.66 23.59 -16.72
CA LYS A 508 15.66 24.52 -17.29
C LYS A 508 14.73 25.06 -16.22
N ASP A 509 14.43 24.25 -15.21
CA ASP A 509 13.54 24.60 -14.11
C ASP A 509 14.23 25.42 -13.00
N GLY A 510 15.54 25.63 -13.09
CA GLY A 510 16.32 26.50 -12.19
C GLY A 510 16.81 25.83 -10.90
N VAL A 511 16.81 24.49 -10.82
CA VAL A 511 17.30 23.75 -9.64
C VAL A 511 18.55 22.89 -9.90
N GLY A 512 18.89 22.61 -11.17
CA GLY A 512 19.99 21.71 -11.49
C GLY A 512 21.34 22.13 -10.93
N GLU A 513 21.76 23.40 -11.10
CA GLU A 513 23.02 23.94 -10.58
C GLU A 513 23.04 23.96 -9.04
N LYS A 514 21.88 24.20 -8.41
CA LYS A 514 21.74 24.14 -6.96
C LYS A 514 21.98 22.72 -6.44
N ILE A 515 21.43 21.70 -7.11
CA ILE A 515 21.64 20.29 -6.79
C ILE A 515 23.13 19.91 -6.92
N GLU A 516 23.79 20.32 -8.01
CA GLU A 516 25.23 20.08 -8.18
C GLU A 516 26.07 20.73 -7.07
N THR A 517 25.69 21.93 -6.64
CA THR A 517 26.37 22.63 -5.55
C THR A 517 26.23 21.87 -4.23
N MET A 518 25.00 21.44 -3.89
CA MET A 518 24.72 20.65 -2.70
C MET A 518 25.45 19.31 -2.72
N PHE A 519 25.42 18.62 -3.87
CA PHE A 519 26.12 17.35 -4.05
C PHE A 519 27.62 17.52 -3.86
N ARG A 520 28.24 18.54 -4.45
CA ARG A 520 29.66 18.84 -4.30
C ARG A 520 30.05 19.11 -2.83
N GLU A 521 29.20 19.85 -2.10
CA GLU A 521 29.41 20.10 -0.67
C GLU A 521 29.37 18.79 0.13
N MET A 522 28.48 17.87 -0.19
CA MET A 522 28.37 16.55 0.45
C MET A 522 29.57 15.63 0.16
N LEU A 523 30.41 15.96 -0.82
CA LEU A 523 31.62 15.20 -1.13
C LEU A 523 32.84 15.64 -0.32
N ALA A 524 32.78 16.68 0.50
CA ALA A 524 33.96 17.27 1.15
C ALA A 524 34.68 16.34 2.16
N GLY A 525 34.07 15.23 2.56
CA GLY A 525 34.65 14.23 3.45
C GLY A 525 33.76 13.87 4.62
N PRO A 526 34.29 13.25 5.67
CA PRO A 526 33.49 12.83 6.82
C PRO A 526 32.71 13.99 7.47
N GLY A 527 31.43 13.77 7.74
CA GLY A 527 30.54 14.78 8.32
C GLY A 527 30.03 15.83 7.32
N ALA A 528 30.43 15.75 6.05
CA ALA A 528 30.05 16.76 5.04
C ALA A 528 28.57 16.71 4.67
N VAL A 529 27.95 15.54 4.68
CA VAL A 529 26.50 15.39 4.42
C VAL A 529 25.72 16.06 5.54
N LYS A 530 26.04 15.77 6.78
CA LYS A 530 25.43 16.41 7.97
C LYS A 530 25.60 17.92 7.94
N ALA A 531 26.82 18.43 7.65
CA ALA A 531 27.09 19.86 7.58
C ALA A 531 26.32 20.54 6.44
N THR A 532 26.18 19.89 5.28
CA THR A 532 25.43 20.40 4.13
C THR A 532 23.94 20.49 4.47
N ILE A 533 23.35 19.44 5.07
CA ILE A 533 21.95 19.48 5.51
C ILE A 533 21.74 20.63 6.49
N HIS A 534 22.56 20.70 7.55
CA HIS A 534 22.51 21.77 8.56
C HIS A 534 22.52 23.17 7.94
N LYS A 535 23.42 23.39 6.97
CA LYS A 535 23.53 24.67 6.26
C LYS A 535 22.20 25.06 5.58
N TYR A 536 21.59 24.15 4.82
CA TYR A 536 20.45 24.48 3.98
C TYR A 536 19.10 24.48 4.70
N VAL A 537 18.96 23.74 5.79
CA VAL A 537 17.73 23.76 6.59
C VAL A 537 17.68 24.88 7.63
N ASN A 538 18.80 25.59 7.86
CA ASN A 538 18.90 26.70 8.82
C ASN A 538 19.19 28.06 8.14
N GLN A 539 19.11 28.14 6.81
CA GLN A 539 19.11 29.40 6.06
C GLN A 539 17.71 29.98 6.03
#